data_d3f47ebd5252de9b70e3cd9e27a75fa4
#
_entry.id   d3f47ebd5252de9b70e3cd9e27a75fa4
#
_cell.length_a   1.000
_cell.length_b   1.000
_cell.length_c   1.000
_cell.angle_alpha   90.00
_cell.angle_beta   90.00
_cell.angle_gamma   90.00
#
_symmetry.space_group_name_H-M   'P 1'
#
loop_
_entity.id
_entity.type
_entity.pdbx_description
1 polymer ?
#
loop_
_entity_poly.entity_id
_entity_poly.type
_entity_poly.pdbx_seq_one_letter_code
_entity_poly.pdbx_strand_id
1 'polypeptide(L)'
;MIKIENLGFSYGKTPVLKNITLNLEPGKIYGLLGENGVGKTTLLTLVCGLKKAQTGSISCDGIDPYSRKPEFLSQVFYLPDEVAPVPSTAIAWAKSLGPFWPNFKIETFSSAMKDFEMDETMKMHKMSAGQLKKTYISFALACGTSYILMDEPTNGLDIPSKAQFRSAVLKYTRDDSTILISTHQVKDLESMIDSIIILDRKDVLLNASVEEITSKLFFDYGSILRQDALYAEQLPGGFIQVCPNTTGEDSKLNIEALFNAVHNNKELVKAIFNNE
;
A
#
# COMPACT_ATOMS: atom_id res chain seq x y z
N MET A 1 9.43 6.96 10.92
CA MET A 1 10.10 5.98 10.03
C MET A 1 9.84 4.56 10.49
N ILE A 2 9.48 3.64 9.58
CA ILE A 2 9.33 2.20 9.87
C ILE A 2 10.62 1.50 9.40
N LYS A 3 11.26 0.77 10.32
CA LYS A 3 12.43 -0.08 10.03
C LYS A 3 12.06 -1.53 10.27
N ILE A 4 12.34 -2.38 9.30
CA ILE A 4 12.14 -3.83 9.34
C ILE A 4 13.49 -4.47 9.03
N GLU A 5 14.00 -5.32 9.93
CA GLU A 5 15.32 -5.93 9.82
C GLU A 5 15.22 -7.46 9.96
N ASN A 6 15.61 -8.17 8.90
CA ASN A 6 15.68 -9.65 8.86
C ASN A 6 14.40 -10.34 9.37
N LEU A 7 13.24 -9.73 9.08
CA LEU A 7 11.95 -10.17 9.57
C LEU A 7 11.59 -11.54 9.00
N GLY A 8 11.20 -12.47 9.87
CA GLY A 8 10.64 -13.74 9.49
C GLY A 8 9.38 -14.07 10.25
N PHE A 9 8.44 -14.73 9.54
CA PHE A 9 7.17 -15.17 10.10
C PHE A 9 6.63 -16.42 9.40
N SER A 10 6.04 -17.33 10.18
CA SER A 10 5.42 -18.57 9.70
C SER A 10 4.08 -18.80 10.38
N TYR A 11 3.11 -19.35 9.64
CA TYR A 11 1.91 -19.93 10.24
C TYR A 11 2.16 -21.42 10.49
N GLY A 12 2.34 -21.77 11.75
CA GLY A 12 2.74 -23.13 12.13
C GLY A 12 4.07 -23.51 11.47
N LYS A 13 4.07 -24.49 10.57
CA LYS A 13 5.28 -24.93 9.83
C LYS A 13 5.44 -24.26 8.46
N THR A 14 4.48 -23.46 8.03
CA THR A 14 4.48 -22.82 6.70
C THR A 14 5.11 -21.43 6.79
N PRO A 15 6.33 -21.24 6.28
CA PRO A 15 6.98 -19.92 6.26
C PRO A 15 6.29 -19.01 5.24
N VAL A 16 6.01 -17.76 5.65
CA VAL A 16 5.34 -16.73 4.83
C VAL A 16 6.29 -15.59 4.51
N LEU A 17 7.06 -15.13 5.48
CA LEU A 17 8.07 -14.09 5.31
C LEU A 17 9.43 -14.62 5.79
N LYS A 18 10.51 -14.27 5.07
CA LYS A 18 11.86 -14.72 5.42
C LYS A 18 12.87 -13.61 5.08
N ASN A 19 13.62 -13.18 6.09
CA ASN A 19 14.68 -12.18 5.93
C ASN A 19 14.22 -10.87 5.26
N ILE A 20 12.98 -10.43 5.51
CA ILE A 20 12.46 -9.18 4.97
C ILE A 20 13.18 -8.02 5.66
N THR A 21 13.82 -7.17 4.87
CA THR A 21 14.45 -5.93 5.34
C THR A 21 13.92 -4.78 4.51
N LEU A 22 13.30 -3.79 5.17
CA LEU A 22 12.67 -2.63 4.54
C LEU A 22 12.83 -1.40 5.44
N ASN A 23 13.04 -0.26 4.80
CA ASN A 23 12.98 1.05 5.44
C ASN A 23 11.89 1.88 4.75
N LEU A 24 10.88 2.31 5.52
CA LEU A 24 9.82 3.16 5.00
C LEU A 24 9.96 4.55 5.62
N GLU A 25 10.21 5.52 4.79
CA GLU A 25 10.44 6.91 5.19
C GLU A 25 9.11 7.63 5.46
N PRO A 26 9.11 8.65 6.33
CA PRO A 26 7.96 9.53 6.52
C PRO A 26 7.60 10.27 5.23
N GLY A 27 6.32 10.64 5.11
CA GLY A 27 5.84 11.48 4.00
C GLY A 27 5.77 10.78 2.65
N LYS A 28 5.81 9.44 2.62
CA LYS A 28 5.73 8.66 1.37
C LYS A 28 4.56 7.68 1.37
N ILE A 29 4.02 7.47 0.18
CA ILE A 29 2.99 6.46 -0.11
C ILE A 29 3.67 5.26 -0.78
N TYR A 30 3.62 4.11 -0.12
CA TYR A 30 4.20 2.86 -0.58
C TYR A 30 3.12 1.93 -1.12
N GLY A 31 3.29 1.43 -2.34
CA GLY A 31 2.52 0.32 -2.88
C GLY A 31 3.18 -1.02 -2.54
N LEU A 32 2.51 -1.86 -1.75
CA LEU A 32 2.94 -3.22 -1.43
C LEU A 32 2.26 -4.21 -2.37
N LEU A 33 3.00 -4.66 -3.37
CA LEU A 33 2.51 -5.50 -4.45
C LEU A 33 2.93 -6.96 -4.27
N GLY A 34 2.16 -7.87 -4.83
CA GLY A 34 2.45 -9.30 -4.80
C GLY A 34 1.20 -10.12 -5.07
N GLU A 35 1.39 -11.38 -5.43
CA GLU A 35 0.29 -12.33 -5.63
C GLU A 35 -0.54 -12.54 -4.35
N ASN A 36 -1.72 -13.12 -4.49
CA ASN A 36 -2.53 -13.49 -3.33
C ASN A 36 -1.82 -14.58 -2.52
N GLY A 37 -1.86 -14.41 -1.19
CA GLY A 37 -1.21 -15.35 -0.27
C GLY A 37 0.30 -15.20 -0.11
N VAL A 38 0.94 -14.21 -0.76
CA VAL A 38 2.40 -14.00 -0.69
C VAL A 38 2.88 -13.42 0.65
N GLY A 39 1.97 -12.89 1.47
CA GLY A 39 2.29 -12.37 2.81
C GLY A 39 2.05 -10.87 3.01
N LYS A 40 1.41 -10.16 2.08
CA LYS A 40 1.10 -8.72 2.21
C LYS A 40 0.35 -8.39 3.51
N THR A 41 -0.82 -9.00 3.72
CA THR A 41 -1.60 -8.87 4.96
C THR A 41 -0.81 -9.27 6.20
N THR A 42 0.03 -10.30 6.09
CA THR A 42 0.89 -10.74 7.20
C THR A 42 1.90 -9.64 7.56
N LEU A 43 2.56 -9.04 6.57
CA LEU A 43 3.49 -7.93 6.78
C LEU A 43 2.77 -6.73 7.43
N LEU A 44 1.62 -6.31 6.90
CA LEU A 44 0.83 -5.22 7.48
C LEU A 44 0.43 -5.50 8.94
N THR A 45 -0.01 -6.74 9.25
CA THR A 45 -0.40 -7.13 10.62
C THR A 45 0.77 -7.20 11.60
N LEU A 46 1.98 -7.48 11.12
CA LEU A 46 3.20 -7.41 11.90
C LEU A 46 3.60 -5.95 12.18
N VAL A 47 3.57 -5.10 11.15
CA VAL A 47 3.92 -3.67 11.27
C VAL A 47 2.95 -2.91 12.17
N CYS A 48 1.65 -3.26 12.18
CA CYS A 48 0.68 -2.62 13.10
C CYS A 48 0.63 -3.27 14.50
N GLY A 49 1.53 -4.24 14.80
CA GLY A 49 1.64 -4.86 16.11
C GLY A 49 0.51 -5.83 16.48
N LEU A 50 -0.26 -6.32 15.50
CA LEU A 50 -1.27 -7.37 15.70
C LEU A 50 -0.65 -8.77 15.76
N LYS A 51 0.54 -8.95 15.18
CA LYS A 51 1.31 -10.19 15.22
C LYS A 51 2.73 -9.92 15.70
N LYS A 52 3.34 -10.93 16.35
CA LYS A 52 4.72 -10.89 16.79
C LYS A 52 5.65 -11.45 15.73
N ALA A 53 6.72 -10.72 15.40
CA ALA A 53 7.81 -11.26 14.60
C ALA A 53 8.41 -12.49 15.25
N GLN A 54 8.72 -13.53 14.48
CA GLN A 54 9.37 -14.74 14.98
C GLN A 54 10.89 -14.63 14.92
N THR A 55 11.40 -13.94 13.90
CA THR A 55 12.81 -13.56 13.77
C THR A 55 12.92 -12.13 13.29
N GLY A 56 14.07 -11.50 13.51
CA GLY A 56 14.28 -10.10 13.15
C GLY A 56 13.55 -9.12 14.06
N SER A 57 13.41 -7.89 13.59
CA SER A 57 12.79 -6.80 14.36
C SER A 57 11.97 -5.87 13.48
N ILE A 58 10.98 -5.21 14.09
CA ILE A 58 10.25 -4.08 13.52
C ILE A 58 10.29 -2.94 14.50
N SER A 59 10.59 -1.75 14.01
CA SER A 59 10.62 -0.53 14.80
C SER A 59 9.90 0.60 14.07
N CYS A 60 8.95 1.24 14.73
CA CYS A 60 8.28 2.46 14.28
C CYS A 60 8.72 3.60 15.21
N ASP A 61 9.55 4.51 14.69
CA ASP A 61 10.20 5.60 15.47
C ASP A 61 10.85 5.09 16.77
N GLY A 62 11.54 3.93 16.70
CA GLY A 62 12.21 3.33 17.86
C GLY A 62 11.31 2.48 18.76
N ILE A 63 10.01 2.39 18.50
CA ILE A 63 9.06 1.61 19.30
C ILE A 63 8.79 0.28 18.58
N ASP A 64 8.89 -0.85 19.31
CA ASP A 64 8.41 -2.14 18.83
C ASP A 64 6.88 -2.14 18.77
N PRO A 65 6.27 -2.29 17.58
CA PRO A 65 4.82 -2.30 17.41
C PRO A 65 4.10 -3.36 18.25
N TYR A 66 4.71 -4.53 18.42
CA TYR A 66 4.12 -5.61 19.21
C TYR A 66 4.05 -5.32 20.70
N SER A 67 4.82 -4.36 21.19
CA SER A 67 4.73 -3.89 22.58
C SER A 67 3.39 -3.20 22.87
N ARG A 68 2.66 -2.79 21.82
CA ARG A 68 1.33 -2.16 21.87
C ARG A 68 1.24 -0.98 22.84
N LYS A 69 2.35 -0.23 22.95
CA LYS A 69 2.38 0.98 23.78
C LYS A 69 1.40 2.03 23.27
N PRO A 70 0.73 2.77 24.17
CA PRO A 70 -0.20 3.82 23.78
C PRO A 70 0.39 4.84 22.79
N GLU A 71 1.68 5.17 22.95
CA GLU A 71 2.42 6.10 22.11
C GLU A 71 2.48 5.60 20.65
N PHE A 72 2.61 4.29 20.42
CA PHE A 72 2.55 3.70 19.09
C PHE A 72 1.11 3.58 18.59
N LEU A 73 0.19 3.04 19.42
CA LEU A 73 -1.20 2.80 19.02
C LEU A 73 -1.92 4.07 18.60
N SER A 74 -1.61 5.21 19.22
CA SER A 74 -2.15 6.51 18.86
C SER A 74 -1.64 7.07 17.52
N GLN A 75 -0.56 6.50 16.98
CA GLN A 75 0.09 6.94 15.74
C GLN A 75 -0.12 5.98 14.57
N VAL A 76 -0.82 4.88 14.75
CA VAL A 76 -1.07 3.91 13.70
C VAL A 76 -2.55 3.70 13.45
N PHE A 77 -2.94 3.60 12.18
CA PHE A 77 -4.24 3.08 11.78
C PHE A 77 -4.06 1.93 10.80
N TYR A 78 -4.73 0.82 11.05
CA TYR A 78 -4.78 -0.33 10.15
C TYR A 78 -6.19 -0.55 9.62
N LEU A 79 -6.35 -0.47 8.30
CA LEU A 79 -7.56 -0.79 7.58
C LEU A 79 -7.43 -2.20 7.00
N PRO A 80 -8.17 -3.20 7.49
CA PRO A 80 -8.18 -4.54 6.90
C PRO A 80 -8.95 -4.58 5.58
N ASP A 81 -8.71 -5.62 4.76
CA ASP A 81 -9.47 -5.84 3.53
C ASP A 81 -10.97 -6.01 3.83
N GLU A 82 -11.34 -6.84 4.79
CA GLU A 82 -12.72 -6.99 5.20
C GLU A 82 -13.04 -6.12 6.43
N VAL A 83 -14.09 -5.32 6.33
CA VAL A 83 -14.59 -4.48 7.41
C VAL A 83 -16.01 -4.90 7.81
N ALA A 84 -16.30 -4.87 9.11
CA ALA A 84 -17.58 -5.29 9.64
C ALA A 84 -18.46 -4.09 10.01
N PRO A 85 -19.78 -4.13 9.75
CA PRO A 85 -20.69 -3.08 10.20
C PRO A 85 -20.88 -3.11 11.71
N VAL A 86 -21.08 -1.94 12.30
CA VAL A 86 -21.45 -1.79 13.71
C VAL A 86 -22.89 -1.28 13.85
N PRO A 87 -23.59 -1.54 14.96
CA PRO A 87 -24.99 -1.11 15.17
C PRO A 87 -25.07 0.39 15.56
N SER A 88 -24.48 1.26 14.72
CA SER A 88 -24.42 2.72 14.92
C SER A 88 -24.54 3.44 13.58
N THR A 89 -24.76 4.76 13.61
CA THR A 89 -24.54 5.61 12.44
C THR A 89 -23.04 5.87 12.26
N ALA A 90 -22.60 6.17 11.04
CA ALA A 90 -21.19 6.44 10.75
C ALA A 90 -20.63 7.57 11.61
N ILE A 91 -21.36 8.69 11.72
CA ILE A 91 -20.94 9.84 12.52
C ILE A 91 -20.87 9.54 14.03
N ALA A 92 -21.84 8.78 14.58
CA ALA A 92 -21.83 8.42 15.99
C ALA A 92 -20.68 7.44 16.31
N TRP A 93 -20.42 6.49 15.43
CA TRP A 93 -19.28 5.59 15.50
C TRP A 93 -17.96 6.36 15.47
N ALA A 94 -17.79 7.28 14.52
CA ALA A 94 -16.59 8.09 14.40
C ALA A 94 -16.35 8.96 15.66
N LYS A 95 -17.37 9.59 16.20
CA LYS A 95 -17.29 10.36 17.46
C LYS A 95 -16.92 9.50 18.67
N SER A 96 -17.36 8.25 18.70
CA SER A 96 -17.07 7.33 19.81
C SER A 96 -15.64 6.81 19.79
N LEU A 97 -15.09 6.49 18.59
CA LEU A 97 -13.75 5.94 18.46
C LEU A 97 -12.66 6.98 18.24
N GLY A 98 -13.00 8.10 17.62
CA GLY A 98 -12.04 9.17 17.29
C GLY A 98 -11.13 9.59 18.44
N PRO A 99 -11.63 9.73 19.69
CA PRO A 99 -10.80 10.13 20.84
C PRO A 99 -9.60 9.22 21.16
N PHE A 100 -9.54 8.00 20.63
CA PHE A 100 -8.35 7.14 20.76
C PHE A 100 -7.16 7.63 19.95
N TRP A 101 -7.39 8.51 18.95
CA TRP A 101 -6.33 9.14 18.15
C TRP A 101 -6.27 10.63 18.44
N PRO A 102 -5.17 11.13 19.02
CA PRO A 102 -5.06 12.52 19.47
C PRO A 102 -5.26 13.57 18.37
N ASN A 103 -4.94 13.20 17.12
CA ASN A 103 -5.06 14.09 15.96
C ASN A 103 -6.38 13.92 15.19
N PHE A 104 -7.30 13.09 15.71
CA PHE A 104 -8.59 12.87 15.06
C PHE A 104 -9.39 14.17 14.93
N LYS A 105 -9.92 14.40 13.72
CA LYS A 105 -10.77 15.55 13.39
C LYS A 105 -12.08 15.07 12.79
N ILE A 106 -13.17 15.33 13.49
CA ILE A 106 -14.52 14.94 13.00
C ILE A 106 -14.89 15.68 11.73
N GLU A 107 -14.40 16.90 11.54
CA GLU A 107 -14.61 17.72 10.35
C GLU A 107 -13.94 17.07 9.11
N THR A 108 -12.77 16.46 9.30
CA THR A 108 -12.08 15.69 8.25
C THR A 108 -12.89 14.44 7.88
N PHE A 109 -13.42 13.73 8.89
CA PHE A 109 -14.30 12.58 8.65
C PHE A 109 -15.53 12.97 7.82
N SER A 110 -16.27 14.01 8.24
CA SER A 110 -17.46 14.48 7.55
C SER A 110 -17.14 14.96 6.13
N SER A 111 -16.01 15.64 5.93
CA SER A 111 -15.57 16.11 4.62
C SER A 111 -15.21 14.94 3.70
N ALA A 112 -14.49 13.94 4.21
CA ALA A 112 -14.16 12.73 3.44
C ALA A 112 -15.41 11.92 3.08
N MET A 113 -16.37 11.76 4.02
CA MET A 113 -17.66 11.13 3.73
C MET A 113 -18.40 11.86 2.61
N LYS A 114 -18.40 13.20 2.62
CA LYS A 114 -19.01 14.02 1.56
C LYS A 114 -18.30 13.83 0.20
N ASP A 115 -16.97 13.79 0.19
CA ASP A 115 -16.20 13.56 -1.05
C ASP A 115 -16.46 12.15 -1.62
N PHE A 116 -16.78 11.18 -0.77
CA PHE A 116 -17.25 9.85 -1.17
C PHE A 116 -18.75 9.76 -1.47
N GLU A 117 -19.47 10.91 -1.47
CA GLU A 117 -20.94 10.98 -1.69
C GLU A 117 -21.73 10.11 -0.70
N MET A 118 -21.30 10.09 0.56
CA MET A 118 -21.86 9.27 1.63
C MET A 118 -22.62 10.11 2.65
N ASP A 119 -23.77 9.59 3.09
CA ASP A 119 -24.51 10.12 4.23
C ASP A 119 -23.94 9.59 5.56
N GLU A 120 -23.30 10.47 6.34
CA GLU A 120 -22.70 10.09 7.63
C GLU A 120 -23.72 9.71 8.71
N THR A 121 -25.01 10.04 8.51
CA THR A 121 -26.12 9.67 9.40
C THR A 121 -26.68 8.27 9.11
N MET A 122 -26.28 7.66 8.00
CA MET A 122 -26.69 6.31 7.65
C MET A 122 -26.19 5.29 8.69
N LYS A 123 -27.05 4.33 9.02
CA LYS A 123 -26.69 3.20 9.91
C LYS A 123 -25.75 2.25 9.20
N MET A 124 -24.58 1.96 9.78
CA MET A 124 -23.51 1.18 9.12
C MET A 124 -23.95 -0.24 8.74
N HIS A 125 -24.86 -0.88 9.50
CA HIS A 125 -25.40 -2.20 9.14
C HIS A 125 -26.35 -2.20 7.92
N LYS A 126 -26.73 -1.01 7.43
CA LYS A 126 -27.52 -0.85 6.19
C LYS A 126 -26.66 -0.48 4.98
N MET A 127 -25.36 -0.27 5.18
CA MET A 127 -24.42 0.06 4.13
C MET A 127 -24.08 -1.16 3.31
N SER A 128 -23.88 -0.97 1.99
CA SER A 128 -23.21 -1.97 1.15
C SER A 128 -21.74 -2.14 1.57
N ALA A 129 -21.08 -3.21 1.11
CA ALA A 129 -19.67 -3.44 1.40
C ALA A 129 -18.77 -2.26 0.94
N GLY A 130 -19.03 -1.71 -0.26
CA GLY A 130 -18.30 -0.54 -0.77
C GLY A 130 -18.57 0.73 0.05
N GLN A 131 -19.82 0.97 0.47
CA GLN A 131 -20.17 2.10 1.34
C GLN A 131 -19.49 1.98 2.71
N LEU A 132 -19.49 0.78 3.27
CA LEU A 132 -18.82 0.51 4.54
C LEU A 132 -17.30 0.73 4.42
N LYS A 133 -16.68 0.26 3.35
CA LYS A 133 -15.26 0.49 3.07
C LYS A 133 -14.94 1.99 2.97
N LYS A 134 -15.73 2.78 2.24
CA LYS A 134 -15.60 4.25 2.15
C LYS A 134 -15.68 4.90 3.53
N THR A 135 -16.60 4.45 4.39
CA THR A 135 -16.73 4.95 5.76
C THR A 135 -15.49 4.70 6.59
N TYR A 136 -14.92 3.49 6.52
CA TYR A 136 -13.70 3.15 7.24
C TYR A 136 -12.46 3.89 6.69
N ILE A 137 -12.38 4.10 5.36
CA ILE A 137 -11.34 4.93 4.74
C ILE A 137 -11.45 6.37 5.24
N SER A 138 -12.66 6.97 5.25
CA SER A 138 -12.88 8.31 5.77
C SER A 138 -12.43 8.45 7.22
N PHE A 139 -12.68 7.43 8.04
CA PHE A 139 -12.24 7.41 9.43
C PHE A 139 -10.70 7.29 9.54
N ALA A 140 -10.08 6.41 8.76
CA ALA A 140 -8.61 6.25 8.73
C ALA A 140 -7.90 7.58 8.44
N LEU A 141 -8.40 8.30 7.45
CA LEU A 141 -7.87 9.62 7.06
C LEU A 141 -8.09 10.67 8.14
N ALA A 142 -9.25 10.63 8.82
CA ALA A 142 -9.59 11.56 9.90
C ALA A 142 -8.76 11.33 11.17
N CYS A 143 -8.20 10.14 11.39
CA CYS A 143 -7.35 9.83 12.55
C CYS A 143 -6.07 10.67 12.58
N GLY A 144 -5.59 11.17 11.44
CA GLY A 144 -4.39 12.01 11.35
C GLY A 144 -3.13 11.33 11.91
N THR A 145 -2.99 10.02 11.68
CA THR A 145 -1.90 9.19 12.21
C THR A 145 -0.63 9.31 11.39
N SER A 146 0.51 9.06 12.01
CA SER A 146 1.81 9.01 11.34
C SER A 146 1.97 7.78 10.43
N TYR A 147 1.23 6.70 10.73
CA TYR A 147 1.26 5.44 9.96
C TYR A 147 -0.14 5.03 9.57
N ILE A 148 -0.40 4.92 8.27
CA ILE A 148 -1.65 4.42 7.73
C ILE A 148 -1.36 3.16 6.91
N LEU A 149 -1.84 2.03 7.39
CA LEU A 149 -1.65 0.72 6.77
C LEU A 149 -3.00 0.27 6.21
N MET A 150 -3.09 0.06 4.90
CA MET A 150 -4.34 -0.32 4.24
C MET A 150 -4.17 -1.63 3.48
N ASP A 151 -5.00 -2.61 3.79
CA ASP A 151 -5.03 -3.90 3.09
C ASP A 151 -6.15 -3.90 2.06
N GLU A 152 -5.79 -3.96 0.77
CA GLU A 152 -6.71 -3.95 -0.38
C GLU A 152 -7.84 -2.90 -0.26
N PRO A 153 -7.52 -1.59 -0.04
CA PRO A 153 -8.54 -0.58 0.27
C PRO A 153 -9.50 -0.31 -0.89
N THR A 154 -9.08 -0.57 -2.14
CA THR A 154 -9.90 -0.36 -3.33
C THR A 154 -10.71 -1.58 -3.75
N ASN A 155 -10.52 -2.72 -3.06
CA ASN A 155 -11.27 -3.93 -3.32
C ASN A 155 -12.77 -3.70 -3.02
N GLY A 156 -13.63 -4.05 -3.99
CA GLY A 156 -15.08 -3.84 -3.89
C GLY A 156 -15.56 -2.41 -4.14
N LEU A 157 -14.68 -1.47 -4.50
CA LEU A 157 -15.05 -0.13 -4.96
C LEU A 157 -15.26 -0.11 -6.48
N ASP A 158 -16.25 0.65 -6.92
CA ASP A 158 -16.45 0.96 -8.34
C ASP A 158 -15.43 1.98 -8.86
N ILE A 159 -15.39 2.17 -10.19
CA ILE A 159 -14.39 3.06 -10.83
C ILE A 159 -14.44 4.50 -10.31
N PRO A 160 -15.60 5.15 -10.15
CA PRO A 160 -15.68 6.49 -9.56
C PRO A 160 -15.15 6.53 -8.12
N SER A 161 -15.50 5.53 -7.31
CA SER A 161 -15.06 5.44 -5.90
C SER A 161 -13.55 5.23 -5.76
N LYS A 162 -12.92 4.52 -6.70
CA LYS A 162 -11.45 4.41 -6.75
C LYS A 162 -10.77 5.76 -7.03
N ALA A 163 -11.36 6.58 -7.90
CA ALA A 163 -10.88 7.94 -8.14
C ALA A 163 -11.07 8.84 -6.90
N GLN A 164 -12.22 8.75 -6.24
CA GLN A 164 -12.50 9.45 -4.98
C GLN A 164 -11.51 9.02 -3.89
N PHE A 165 -11.17 7.71 -3.78
CA PHE A 165 -10.18 7.20 -2.85
C PHE A 165 -8.81 7.86 -3.04
N ARG A 166 -8.28 7.90 -4.28
CA ARG A 166 -7.00 8.54 -4.56
C ARG A 166 -6.99 10.00 -4.17
N SER A 167 -8.04 10.74 -4.57
CA SER A 167 -8.19 12.15 -4.22
C SER A 167 -8.27 12.37 -2.70
N ALA A 168 -9.04 11.53 -1.97
CA ALA A 168 -9.20 11.64 -0.54
C ALA A 168 -7.89 11.36 0.21
N VAL A 169 -7.13 10.34 -0.19
CA VAL A 169 -5.81 10.04 0.40
C VAL A 169 -4.88 11.23 0.25
N LEU A 170 -4.73 11.78 -0.96
CA LEU A 170 -3.86 12.94 -1.21
C LEU A 170 -4.32 14.21 -0.48
N LYS A 171 -5.64 14.39 -0.29
CA LYS A 171 -6.23 15.60 0.31
C LYS A 171 -6.19 15.61 1.83
N TYR A 172 -6.41 14.45 2.47
CA TYR A 172 -6.66 14.37 3.91
C TYR A 172 -5.52 13.75 4.71
N THR A 173 -4.51 13.21 4.05
CA THR A 173 -3.34 12.68 4.75
C THR A 173 -2.38 13.81 5.08
N ARG A 174 -1.67 13.69 6.20
CA ARG A 174 -0.62 14.63 6.58
C ARG A 174 0.62 14.42 5.72
N ASP A 175 1.34 15.50 5.43
CA ASP A 175 2.56 15.46 4.60
C ASP A 175 3.68 14.58 5.18
N ASP A 176 3.69 14.37 6.51
CA ASP A 176 4.67 13.53 7.22
C ASP A 176 4.19 12.09 7.48
N SER A 177 2.99 11.73 7.03
CA SER A 177 2.47 10.37 7.21
C SER A 177 3.12 9.37 6.26
N THR A 178 3.45 8.20 6.78
CA THR A 178 3.82 7.03 5.96
C THR A 178 2.58 6.21 5.67
N ILE A 179 2.26 6.02 4.40
CA ILE A 179 1.13 5.20 3.96
C ILE A 179 1.66 3.95 3.30
N LEU A 180 1.18 2.78 3.73
CA LEU A 180 1.51 1.50 3.10
C LEU A 180 0.22 0.83 2.65
N ILE A 181 0.05 0.70 1.34
CA ILE A 181 -1.17 0.15 0.71
C ILE A 181 -0.81 -1.17 0.05
N SER A 182 -1.39 -2.27 0.53
CA SER A 182 -1.31 -3.54 -0.18
C SER A 182 -2.37 -3.60 -1.28
N THR A 183 -1.99 -4.10 -2.44
CA THR A 183 -2.94 -4.37 -3.52
C THR A 183 -2.41 -5.39 -4.51
N HIS A 184 -3.33 -6.08 -5.17
CA HIS A 184 -3.10 -6.82 -6.40
C HIS A 184 -3.67 -6.07 -7.63
N GLN A 185 -4.42 -4.98 -7.42
CA GLN A 185 -4.99 -4.11 -8.47
C GLN A 185 -4.10 -2.87 -8.66
N VAL A 186 -2.94 -3.08 -9.25
CA VAL A 186 -1.85 -2.08 -9.32
C VAL A 186 -2.22 -0.77 -10.02
N LYS A 187 -3.11 -0.83 -11.02
CA LYS A 187 -3.58 0.35 -11.77
C LYS A 187 -4.30 1.38 -10.90
N ASP A 188 -4.91 0.92 -9.80
CA ASP A 188 -5.66 1.81 -8.90
C ASP A 188 -4.75 2.79 -8.14
N LEU A 189 -3.48 2.47 -7.99
CA LEU A 189 -2.53 3.25 -7.19
C LEU A 189 -1.49 4.03 -8.01
N GLU A 190 -1.34 3.75 -9.31
CA GLU A 190 -0.23 4.21 -10.15
C GLU A 190 0.02 5.72 -10.08
N SER A 191 -1.03 6.53 -9.89
CA SER A 191 -0.93 7.98 -9.88
C SER A 191 -0.67 8.60 -8.51
N MET A 192 -0.54 7.79 -7.45
CA MET A 192 -0.44 8.32 -6.09
C MET A 192 0.71 7.72 -5.25
N ILE A 193 1.39 6.66 -5.72
CA ILE A 193 2.47 6.03 -4.99
C ILE A 193 3.84 6.66 -5.31
N ASP A 194 4.65 6.82 -4.27
CA ASP A 194 6.03 7.33 -4.37
C ASP A 194 7.04 6.20 -4.50
N SER A 195 6.73 5.03 -3.93
CA SER A 195 7.63 3.88 -3.89
C SER A 195 6.87 2.56 -4.02
N ILE A 196 7.53 1.57 -4.63
CA ILE A 196 6.96 0.25 -4.88
C ILE A 196 7.77 -0.81 -4.16
N ILE A 197 7.06 -1.67 -3.43
CA ILE A 197 7.60 -2.87 -2.80
C ILE A 197 6.93 -4.07 -3.45
N ILE A 198 7.70 -4.96 -4.06
CA ILE A 198 7.19 -6.21 -4.65
C ILE A 198 7.63 -7.38 -3.78
N LEU A 199 6.63 -8.06 -3.18
CA LEU A 199 6.82 -9.29 -2.42
C LEU A 199 6.56 -10.52 -3.30
N ASP A 200 7.44 -11.52 -3.20
CA ASP A 200 7.22 -12.85 -3.77
C ASP A 200 7.73 -13.93 -2.81
N ARG A 201 6.86 -14.88 -2.48
CA ARG A 201 7.16 -16.14 -1.78
C ARG A 201 8.30 -16.04 -0.77
N LYS A 202 8.17 -15.17 0.22
CA LYS A 202 9.08 -14.99 1.36
C LYS A 202 10.18 -13.93 1.18
N ASP A 203 10.30 -13.30 0.02
CA ASP A 203 11.38 -12.34 -0.27
C ASP A 203 10.82 -11.00 -0.79
N VAL A 204 11.62 -9.94 -0.71
CA VAL A 204 11.40 -8.66 -1.38
C VAL A 204 12.15 -8.71 -2.71
N LEU A 205 11.42 -8.66 -3.82
CA LEU A 205 12.03 -8.65 -5.15
C LEU A 205 12.44 -7.25 -5.58
N LEU A 206 11.69 -6.24 -5.16
CA LEU A 206 11.94 -4.84 -5.46
C LEU A 206 11.50 -3.97 -4.27
N ASN A 207 12.30 -2.99 -3.93
CA ASN A 207 11.96 -1.87 -3.04
C ASN A 207 12.65 -0.63 -3.58
N ALA A 208 11.92 0.18 -4.36
CA ALA A 208 12.49 1.34 -5.03
C ALA A 208 11.45 2.46 -5.19
N SER A 209 11.91 3.70 -5.25
CA SER A 209 11.06 4.83 -5.60
C SER A 209 10.64 4.78 -7.07
N VAL A 210 9.51 5.42 -7.39
CA VAL A 210 9.05 5.54 -8.78
C VAL A 210 10.12 6.24 -9.64
N GLU A 211 10.77 7.26 -9.10
CA GLU A 211 11.87 7.98 -9.76
C GLU A 211 13.06 7.04 -10.06
N GLU A 212 13.49 6.24 -9.07
CA GLU A 212 14.56 5.27 -9.27
C GLU A 212 14.16 4.21 -10.31
N ILE A 213 12.93 3.71 -10.27
CA ILE A 213 12.44 2.72 -11.23
C ILE A 213 12.49 3.28 -12.65
N THR A 214 11.98 4.48 -12.89
CA THR A 214 11.95 5.09 -14.23
C THR A 214 13.32 5.56 -14.71
N SER A 215 14.23 5.84 -13.79
CA SER A 215 15.64 6.13 -14.16
C SER A 215 16.41 4.89 -14.62
N LYS A 216 16.10 3.70 -14.05
CA LYS A 216 16.79 2.44 -14.35
C LYS A 216 16.08 1.58 -15.41
N LEU A 217 14.76 1.73 -15.54
CA LEU A 217 13.92 0.98 -16.48
C LEU A 217 13.15 1.93 -17.39
N PHE A 218 13.09 1.55 -18.68
CA PHE A 218 12.35 2.25 -19.70
C PHE A 218 11.09 1.45 -20.07
N PHE A 219 9.93 2.11 -20.00
CA PHE A 219 8.63 1.54 -20.33
C PHE A 219 8.22 2.03 -21.72
N ASP A 220 8.27 1.14 -22.71
CA ASP A 220 8.05 1.45 -24.12
C ASP A 220 6.71 0.88 -24.64
N TYR A 221 6.06 1.66 -25.51
CA TYR A 221 4.93 1.25 -26.34
C TYR A 221 5.33 1.36 -27.80
N GLY A 222 5.90 0.28 -28.34
CA GLY A 222 6.45 0.26 -29.68
C GLY A 222 5.84 -0.81 -30.58
N SER A 223 5.95 -0.63 -31.89
CA SER A 223 5.56 -1.64 -32.90
C SER A 223 6.59 -2.74 -33.08
N ILE A 224 7.80 -2.56 -32.55
CA ILE A 224 8.94 -3.48 -32.70
C ILE A 224 9.36 -3.99 -31.32
N LEU A 225 9.49 -5.31 -31.21
CA LEU A 225 10.01 -5.95 -30.00
C LEU A 225 11.52 -5.69 -29.86
N ARG A 226 11.94 -5.12 -28.73
CA ARG A 226 13.34 -4.88 -28.41
C ARG A 226 14.02 -6.17 -27.96
N GLN A 227 15.28 -6.36 -28.36
CA GLN A 227 16.05 -7.56 -27.98
C GLN A 227 16.49 -7.56 -26.51
N ASP A 228 16.61 -6.37 -25.89
CA ASP A 228 16.98 -6.15 -24.49
C ASP A 228 15.77 -6.10 -23.54
N ALA A 229 14.57 -6.41 -24.03
CA ALA A 229 13.37 -6.37 -23.20
C ALA A 229 13.41 -7.41 -22.06
N LEU A 230 13.28 -6.94 -20.83
CA LEU A 230 13.09 -7.77 -19.64
C LEU A 230 11.68 -8.38 -19.60
N TYR A 231 10.72 -7.67 -20.17
CA TYR A 231 9.34 -8.11 -20.33
C TYR A 231 8.75 -7.50 -21.59
N ALA A 232 7.92 -8.27 -22.26
CA ALA A 232 7.11 -7.76 -23.36
C ALA A 232 5.77 -8.50 -23.42
N GLU A 233 4.71 -7.75 -23.69
CA GLU A 233 3.36 -8.25 -23.91
C GLU A 233 2.83 -7.70 -25.23
N GLN A 234 2.30 -8.58 -26.07
CA GLN A 234 1.70 -8.17 -27.35
C GLN A 234 0.31 -7.56 -27.14
N LEU A 235 0.14 -6.38 -27.65
CA LEU A 235 -1.14 -5.64 -27.64
C LEU A 235 -1.62 -5.42 -29.08
N PRO A 236 -2.92 -5.09 -29.27
CA PRO A 236 -3.36 -4.61 -30.58
C PRO A 236 -2.54 -3.39 -31.02
N GLY A 237 -1.76 -3.53 -32.10
CA GLY A 237 -0.94 -2.46 -32.66
C GLY A 237 0.52 -2.43 -32.21
N GLY A 238 0.98 -3.36 -31.35
CA GLY A 238 2.40 -3.40 -30.95
C GLY A 238 2.67 -4.16 -29.67
N PHE A 239 3.63 -3.69 -28.91
CA PHE A 239 4.07 -4.30 -27.65
C PHE A 239 4.12 -3.24 -26.54
N ILE A 240 3.72 -3.63 -25.33
CA ILE A 240 4.22 -2.99 -24.13
C ILE A 240 5.45 -3.75 -23.67
N GLN A 241 6.54 -3.05 -23.40
CA GLN A 241 7.80 -3.68 -23.01
C GLN A 241 8.54 -2.88 -21.95
N VAL A 242 9.31 -3.59 -21.13
CA VAL A 242 10.17 -3.03 -20.10
C VAL A 242 11.60 -3.39 -20.43
N CYS A 243 12.44 -2.39 -20.59
CA CYS A 243 13.85 -2.55 -20.95
C CYS A 243 14.74 -1.85 -19.91
N PRO A 244 16.04 -2.18 -19.82
CA PRO A 244 16.99 -1.33 -19.10
C PRO A 244 17.04 0.08 -19.72
N ASN A 245 17.00 1.12 -18.89
CA ASN A 245 17.11 2.51 -19.36
C ASN A 245 18.58 2.89 -19.50
N THR A 246 19.15 2.61 -20.68
CA THR A 246 20.57 2.92 -20.98
C THR A 246 20.79 4.29 -21.58
N THR A 247 19.73 4.94 -22.05
CA THR A 247 19.77 6.24 -22.73
C THR A 247 19.39 7.41 -21.83
N GLY A 248 18.81 7.12 -20.66
CA GLY A 248 18.29 8.15 -19.73
C GLY A 248 17.02 8.81 -20.26
N GLU A 249 16.28 8.16 -21.13
CA GLU A 249 15.01 8.67 -21.65
C GLU A 249 13.91 8.58 -20.58
N ASP A 250 13.04 9.59 -20.54
CA ASP A 250 11.88 9.58 -19.68
C ASP A 250 10.81 8.64 -20.21
N SER A 251 10.26 7.83 -19.33
CA SER A 251 9.12 6.97 -19.64
C SER A 251 8.09 6.98 -18.52
N LYS A 252 6.83 6.79 -18.88
CA LYS A 252 5.77 6.67 -17.88
C LYS A 252 5.79 5.27 -17.29
N LEU A 253 5.88 5.17 -15.96
CA LEU A 253 5.76 3.91 -15.25
C LEU A 253 4.47 3.18 -15.65
N ASN A 254 4.59 1.88 -15.90
CA ASN A 254 3.48 0.95 -15.96
C ASN A 254 3.70 -0.14 -14.91
N ILE A 255 2.94 -0.10 -13.83
CA ILE A 255 3.18 -0.97 -12.67
C ILE A 255 2.89 -2.44 -13.01
N GLU A 256 1.93 -2.73 -13.88
CA GLU A 256 1.62 -4.10 -14.31
C GLU A 256 2.79 -4.69 -15.12
N ALA A 257 3.32 -3.93 -16.07
CA ALA A 257 4.49 -4.34 -16.83
C ALA A 257 5.74 -4.49 -15.93
N LEU A 258 5.94 -3.57 -14.97
CA LEU A 258 6.99 -3.68 -13.95
C LEU A 258 6.85 -4.96 -13.14
N PHE A 259 5.66 -5.24 -12.61
CA PHE A 259 5.40 -6.43 -11.82
C PHE A 259 5.75 -7.71 -12.58
N ASN A 260 5.33 -7.81 -13.84
CA ASN A 260 5.63 -8.95 -14.71
C ASN A 260 7.13 -9.03 -15.05
N ALA A 261 7.78 -7.91 -15.33
CA ALA A 261 9.23 -7.86 -15.59
C ALA A 261 10.02 -8.37 -14.38
N VAL A 262 9.68 -7.92 -13.16
CA VAL A 262 10.33 -8.34 -11.92
C VAL A 262 10.12 -9.83 -11.66
N HIS A 263 8.91 -10.36 -11.89
CA HIS A 263 8.62 -11.78 -11.67
C HIS A 263 9.33 -12.70 -12.68
N ASN A 264 9.40 -12.29 -13.94
CA ASN A 264 10.01 -13.09 -15.01
C ASN A 264 11.55 -13.07 -14.98
N ASN A 265 12.15 -11.99 -14.45
CA ASN A 265 13.59 -11.74 -14.49
C ASN A 265 14.17 -11.32 -13.14
N LYS A 266 13.86 -12.06 -12.08
CA LYS A 266 14.21 -11.73 -10.68
C LYS A 266 15.66 -11.35 -10.48
N GLU A 267 16.59 -12.17 -11.01
CA GLU A 267 18.03 -11.97 -10.83
C GLU A 267 18.54 -10.75 -11.60
N LEU A 268 18.06 -10.55 -12.83
CA LEU A 268 18.45 -9.38 -13.65
C LEU A 268 17.93 -8.08 -13.03
N VAL A 269 16.68 -8.07 -12.59
CA VAL A 269 16.11 -6.87 -11.93
C VAL A 269 16.84 -6.59 -10.61
N LYS A 270 17.10 -7.61 -9.78
CA LYS A 270 17.94 -7.44 -8.58
C LYS A 270 19.30 -6.86 -8.89
N ALA A 271 19.96 -7.33 -9.97
CA ALA A 271 21.26 -6.78 -10.37
C ALA A 271 21.18 -5.31 -10.78
N ILE A 272 20.11 -4.89 -11.49
CA ILE A 272 19.88 -3.49 -11.89
C ILE A 272 19.70 -2.57 -10.67
N PHE A 273 19.01 -3.05 -9.62
CA PHE A 273 18.70 -2.23 -8.43
C PHE A 273 19.72 -2.37 -7.30
N ASN A 274 20.54 -3.42 -7.24
CA ASN A 274 21.55 -3.63 -6.21
C ASN A 274 22.98 -3.23 -6.63
N ASN A 275 23.19 -2.83 -7.90
CA ASN A 275 24.48 -2.31 -8.36
C ASN A 275 24.57 -0.81 -8.01
N GLU A 276 25.00 -0.52 -6.77
CA GLU A 276 25.67 0.71 -6.34
C GLU A 276 27.16 0.45 -6.12
#